data_ec175c8512d71a58c1a8f7f10fdb18b6
#
_entry.id   ec175c8512d71a58c1a8f7f10fdb18b6
#
_cell.length_a   1.000
_cell.length_b   1.000
_cell.length_c   1.000
_cell.angle_alpha   90.00
_cell.angle_beta   90.00
_cell.angle_gamma   90.00
#
_symmetry.space_group_name_H-M   'P 1'
#
loop_
_entity.id
_entity.type
_entity.pdbx_description
1 polymer ?
#
loop_
_entity_poly.entity_id
_entity_poly.type
_entity_poly.pdbx_seq_one_letter_code
_entity_poly.pdbx_strand_id
1 'polypeptide(L)'
;MMELLNEFISGSVAWGVLLTLAAFALGALVNRVTGKAFFNPLLLGAIFVIVFLSVCGISYADYKVSAAPVNYLLLPATVALAIPLYEKLDLLKANAAAIIAGISVGTLVSLGSALALALALHLTQEQYATLLPKSVTTAISMDVAAELGGIAALTGAIVILTGIVGNLLAETVCKAFHITDPIAKGVGIGTSAHAVGTSKALQMGEVEGAMSGLSIAVAGVLTAVLCPVFVNLID
;
A
#
# COMPACT_ATOMS: atom_id res chain seq x y z
N MET A 1 29.36 -16.12 19.04
CA MET A 1 28.09 -16.63 18.47
C MET A 1 27.32 -15.55 17.73
N MET A 2 27.13 -14.35 18.29
CA MET A 2 26.51 -13.20 17.58
C MET A 2 27.35 -12.68 16.42
N GLU A 3 28.67 -12.61 16.54
CA GLU A 3 29.57 -12.20 15.44
C GLU A 3 29.54 -13.19 14.27
N LEU A 4 29.59 -14.49 14.53
CA LEU A 4 29.45 -15.53 13.51
C LEU A 4 28.08 -15.52 12.82
N LEU A 5 27.03 -15.22 13.56
CA LEU A 5 25.68 -15.01 13.01
C LEU A 5 25.64 -13.74 12.12
N ASN A 6 26.24 -12.66 12.56
CA ASN A 6 26.31 -11.41 11.78
C ASN A 6 27.16 -11.59 10.49
N GLU A 7 28.26 -12.33 10.57
CA GLU A 7 29.10 -12.61 9.41
C GLU A 7 28.40 -13.54 8.40
N PHE A 8 27.64 -14.53 8.86
CA PHE A 8 26.80 -15.39 8.01
C PHE A 8 25.62 -14.62 7.40
N ILE A 9 25.03 -13.71 8.16
CA ILE A 9 23.89 -12.89 7.77
C ILE A 9 24.32 -11.81 6.75
N SER A 10 25.45 -11.12 6.97
CA SER A 10 25.95 -10.06 6.08
C SER A 10 26.46 -10.58 4.73
N GLY A 11 26.83 -11.86 4.62
CA GLY A 11 27.33 -12.49 3.41
C GLY A 11 26.31 -13.26 2.55
N SER A 12 25.13 -13.54 3.10
CA SER A 12 24.15 -14.41 2.43
C SER A 12 22.88 -13.66 1.97
N VAL A 13 22.62 -13.71 0.67
CA VAL A 13 21.36 -13.17 0.09
C VAL A 13 20.12 -13.99 0.48
N ALA A 14 20.30 -15.22 0.92
CA ALA A 14 19.19 -16.14 1.16
C ALA A 14 18.45 -15.88 2.49
N TRP A 15 19.12 -15.40 3.54
CA TRP A 15 18.50 -15.29 4.86
C TRP A 15 17.37 -14.25 4.92
N GLY A 16 17.53 -13.10 4.28
CA GLY A 16 16.49 -12.07 4.24
C GLY A 16 15.24 -12.52 3.50
N VAL A 17 15.43 -13.29 2.42
CA VAL A 17 14.33 -13.93 1.69
C VAL A 17 13.62 -14.94 2.60
N LEU A 18 14.37 -15.83 3.24
CA LEU A 18 13.81 -16.85 4.16
C LEU A 18 13.11 -16.20 5.35
N LEU A 19 13.70 -15.18 5.96
CA LEU A 19 13.08 -14.43 7.05
C LEU A 19 11.76 -13.81 6.63
N THR A 20 11.73 -13.16 5.46
CA THR A 20 10.51 -12.52 4.93
C THR A 20 9.41 -13.55 4.70
N LEU A 21 9.73 -14.67 4.04
CA LEU A 21 8.77 -15.72 3.76
C LEU A 21 8.29 -16.43 5.03
N ALA A 22 9.20 -16.72 5.97
CA ALA A 22 8.85 -17.33 7.26
C ALA A 22 7.97 -16.40 8.11
N ALA A 23 8.30 -15.11 8.18
CA ALA A 23 7.51 -14.11 8.90
C ALA A 23 6.10 -13.98 8.31
N PHE A 24 5.98 -13.93 6.97
CA PHE A 24 4.68 -13.92 6.31
C PHE A 24 3.90 -15.21 6.56
N ALA A 25 4.54 -16.39 6.46
CA ALA A 25 3.91 -17.68 6.71
C ALA A 25 3.40 -17.79 8.17
N LEU A 26 4.18 -17.31 9.14
CA LEU A 26 3.73 -17.23 10.54
C LEU A 26 2.53 -16.30 10.69
N GLY A 27 2.56 -15.12 10.07
CA GLY A 27 1.43 -14.20 10.05
C GLY A 27 0.17 -14.84 9.43
N ALA A 28 0.33 -15.55 8.32
CA ALA A 28 -0.76 -16.27 7.66
C ALA A 28 -1.31 -17.41 8.54
N LEU A 29 -0.45 -18.13 9.23
CA LEU A 29 -0.85 -19.17 10.16
C LEU A 29 -1.68 -18.60 11.32
N VAL A 30 -1.21 -17.50 11.94
CA VAL A 30 -1.95 -16.80 13.01
C VAL A 30 -3.31 -16.31 12.52
N ASN A 31 -3.36 -15.71 11.33
CA ASN A 31 -4.62 -15.28 10.73
C ASN A 31 -5.58 -16.44 10.51
N ARG A 32 -5.08 -17.56 9.95
CA ARG A 32 -5.88 -18.77 9.70
C ARG A 32 -6.45 -19.38 10.97
N VAL A 33 -5.66 -19.40 12.05
CA VAL A 33 -6.08 -19.98 13.35
C VAL A 33 -7.07 -19.05 14.07
N THR A 34 -6.86 -17.73 14.00
CA THR A 34 -7.70 -16.76 14.72
C THR A 34 -8.95 -16.37 13.95
N GLY A 35 -8.93 -16.43 12.62
CA GLY A 35 -10.03 -16.00 11.74
C GLY A 35 -10.38 -14.50 11.81
N LYS A 36 -9.60 -13.70 12.55
CA LYS A 36 -9.89 -12.27 12.77
C LYS A 36 -9.14 -11.42 11.78
N ALA A 37 -9.83 -10.47 11.14
CA ALA A 37 -9.26 -9.54 10.17
C ALA A 37 -8.09 -8.71 10.74
N PHE A 38 -8.11 -8.41 12.04
CA PHE A 38 -7.04 -7.67 12.72
C PHE A 38 -5.67 -8.38 12.65
N PHE A 39 -5.64 -9.71 12.61
CA PHE A 39 -4.41 -10.49 12.45
C PHE A 39 -4.03 -10.63 10.96
N ASN A 40 -3.96 -9.49 10.26
CA ASN A 40 -3.55 -9.48 8.86
C ASN A 40 -2.14 -10.05 8.70
N PRO A 41 -1.92 -11.03 7.79
CA PRO A 41 -0.63 -11.68 7.59
C PRO A 41 0.51 -10.72 7.26
N LEU A 42 0.22 -9.66 6.52
CA LEU A 42 1.18 -8.65 6.10
C LEU A 42 1.63 -7.79 7.30
N LEU A 43 0.68 -7.36 8.12
CA LEU A 43 0.97 -6.63 9.37
C LEU A 43 1.79 -7.48 10.34
N LEU A 44 1.35 -8.71 10.59
CA LEU A 44 2.07 -9.61 11.49
C LEU A 44 3.46 -9.97 10.96
N GLY A 45 3.57 -10.23 9.66
CA GLY A 45 4.86 -10.49 9.02
C GLY A 45 5.83 -9.32 9.19
N ALA A 46 5.37 -8.08 8.96
CA ALA A 46 6.19 -6.90 9.19
C ALA A 46 6.62 -6.77 10.65
N ILE A 47 5.72 -6.97 11.61
CA ILE A 47 6.03 -6.93 13.04
C ILE A 47 7.06 -8.02 13.40
N PHE A 48 6.90 -9.25 12.91
CA PHE A 48 7.87 -10.33 13.16
C PHE A 48 9.26 -10.00 12.63
N VAL A 49 9.36 -9.44 11.42
CA VAL A 49 10.65 -9.00 10.86
C VAL A 49 11.26 -7.90 11.72
N ILE A 50 10.50 -6.86 12.07
CA ILE A 50 11.00 -5.76 12.91
C ILE A 50 11.50 -6.26 14.26
N VAL A 51 10.72 -7.11 14.94
CA VAL A 51 11.11 -7.68 16.24
C VAL A 51 12.35 -8.54 16.10
N PHE A 52 12.41 -9.40 15.07
CA PHE A 52 13.57 -10.25 14.83
C PHE A 52 14.86 -9.42 14.61
N LEU A 53 14.81 -8.43 13.73
CA LEU A 53 15.95 -7.55 13.46
C LEU A 53 16.39 -6.80 14.72
N SER A 54 15.43 -6.27 15.50
CA SER A 54 15.70 -5.53 16.74
C SER A 54 16.34 -6.42 17.82
N VAL A 55 15.83 -7.64 18.01
CA VAL A 55 16.36 -8.58 19.01
C VAL A 55 17.72 -9.12 18.63
N CYS A 56 17.93 -9.41 17.33
CA CYS A 56 19.22 -9.90 16.83
C CYS A 56 20.26 -8.79 16.61
N GLY A 57 19.90 -7.51 16.74
CA GLY A 57 20.80 -6.38 16.50
C GLY A 57 21.24 -6.25 15.03
N ILE A 58 20.43 -6.72 14.09
CA ILE A 58 20.71 -6.69 12.65
C ILE A 58 20.22 -5.35 12.08
N SER A 59 21.08 -4.69 11.27
CA SER A 59 20.69 -3.44 10.65
C SER A 59 19.64 -3.65 9.55
N TYR A 60 18.75 -2.67 9.40
CA TYR A 60 17.79 -2.68 8.27
C TYR A 60 18.50 -2.65 6.91
N ALA A 61 19.68 -2.02 6.83
CA ALA A 61 20.46 -1.96 5.59
C ALA A 61 20.90 -3.37 5.14
N ASP A 62 21.38 -4.20 6.06
CA ASP A 62 21.78 -5.59 5.77
C ASP A 62 20.60 -6.46 5.38
N TYR A 63 19.47 -6.31 6.10
CA TYR A 63 18.23 -6.98 5.74
C TYR A 63 17.75 -6.59 4.34
N LYS A 64 17.76 -5.29 3.98
CA LYS A 64 17.33 -4.78 2.68
C LYS A 64 18.15 -5.38 1.54
N VAL A 65 19.47 -5.51 1.71
CA VAL A 65 20.36 -6.14 0.71
C VAL A 65 20.02 -7.62 0.57
N SER A 66 19.88 -8.32 1.68
CA SER A 66 19.59 -9.75 1.68
C SER A 66 18.17 -10.09 1.19
N ALA A 67 17.20 -9.20 1.39
CA ALA A 67 15.83 -9.36 0.89
C ALA A 67 15.62 -8.81 -0.54
N ALA A 68 16.65 -8.28 -1.19
CA ALA A 68 16.57 -7.72 -2.54
C ALA A 68 15.89 -8.64 -3.57
N PRO A 69 16.09 -9.98 -3.59
CA PRO A 69 15.39 -10.86 -4.52
C PRO A 69 13.86 -10.82 -4.38
N VAL A 70 13.34 -10.64 -3.15
CA VAL A 70 11.89 -10.46 -2.94
C VAL A 70 11.43 -9.14 -3.55
N ASN A 71 12.24 -8.09 -3.43
CA ASN A 71 11.93 -6.79 -4.03
C ASN A 71 11.92 -6.84 -5.57
N TYR A 72 12.76 -7.66 -6.20
CA TYR A 72 12.71 -7.86 -7.67
C TYR A 72 11.39 -8.47 -8.15
N LEU A 73 10.67 -9.21 -7.30
CA LEU A 73 9.35 -9.75 -7.65
C LEU A 73 8.24 -8.69 -7.65
N LEU A 74 8.50 -7.50 -7.10
CA LEU A 74 7.52 -6.41 -7.06
C LEU A 74 7.06 -5.99 -8.46
N LEU A 75 7.99 -5.82 -9.39
CA LEU A 75 7.67 -5.42 -10.76
C LEU A 75 6.82 -6.48 -11.50
N PRO A 76 7.21 -7.76 -11.59
CA PRO A 76 6.36 -8.76 -12.23
C PRO A 76 5.03 -8.98 -11.50
N ALA A 77 4.99 -8.87 -10.18
CA ALA A 77 3.74 -8.93 -9.42
C ALA A 77 2.79 -7.77 -9.77
N THR A 78 3.33 -6.56 -9.92
CA THR A 78 2.55 -5.39 -10.34
C THR A 78 2.03 -5.56 -11.77
N VAL A 79 2.86 -6.08 -12.70
CA VAL A 79 2.44 -6.36 -14.06
C VAL A 79 1.36 -7.46 -14.11
N ALA A 80 1.46 -8.47 -13.24
CA ALA A 80 0.46 -9.54 -13.15
C ALA A 80 -0.93 -9.03 -12.76
N LEU A 81 -1.04 -7.89 -12.06
CA LEU A 81 -2.33 -7.25 -11.77
C LEU A 81 -3.06 -6.76 -13.03
N ALA A 82 -2.35 -6.64 -14.17
CA ALA A 82 -2.99 -6.32 -15.46
C ALA A 82 -3.77 -7.49 -16.06
N ILE A 83 -3.52 -8.73 -15.63
CA ILE A 83 -4.20 -9.93 -16.15
C ILE A 83 -5.71 -9.87 -15.82
N PRO A 84 -6.14 -9.77 -14.55
CA PRO A 84 -7.56 -9.64 -14.22
C PRO A 84 -8.22 -8.41 -14.87
N LEU A 85 -7.45 -7.32 -15.05
CA LEU A 85 -7.93 -6.12 -15.73
C LEU A 85 -8.22 -6.39 -17.20
N TYR A 86 -7.33 -7.10 -17.90
CA TYR A 86 -7.51 -7.47 -19.29
C TYR A 86 -8.72 -8.39 -19.48
N GLU A 87 -8.91 -9.36 -18.60
CA GLU A 87 -10.05 -10.28 -18.62
C GLU A 87 -11.40 -9.57 -18.40
N LYS A 88 -11.42 -8.41 -17.75
CA LYS A 88 -12.63 -7.61 -17.47
C LYS A 88 -12.72 -6.34 -18.34
N LEU A 89 -12.00 -6.28 -19.47
CA LEU A 89 -11.92 -5.10 -20.35
C LEU A 89 -13.28 -4.62 -20.86
N ASP A 90 -14.19 -5.54 -21.21
CA ASP A 90 -15.51 -5.17 -21.69
C ASP A 90 -16.37 -4.53 -20.59
N LEU A 91 -16.28 -5.06 -19.36
CA LEU A 91 -16.94 -4.49 -18.21
C LEU A 91 -16.38 -3.08 -17.89
N LEU A 92 -15.07 -2.92 -18.01
CA LEU A 92 -14.40 -1.65 -17.84
C LEU A 92 -14.85 -0.62 -18.88
N LYS A 93 -14.89 -0.99 -20.15
CA LYS A 93 -15.36 -0.10 -21.22
C LYS A 93 -16.80 0.33 -21.03
N ALA A 94 -17.68 -0.62 -20.64
CA ALA A 94 -19.08 -0.35 -20.37
C ALA A 94 -19.31 0.62 -19.21
N ASN A 95 -18.39 0.67 -18.23
CA ASN A 95 -18.52 1.49 -17.03
C ASN A 95 -17.43 2.58 -16.92
N ALA A 96 -16.68 2.86 -17.98
CA ALA A 96 -15.48 3.69 -17.95
C ALA A 96 -15.74 5.09 -17.35
N ALA A 97 -16.84 5.74 -17.70
CA ALA A 97 -17.17 7.07 -17.17
C ALA A 97 -17.38 7.03 -15.64
N ALA A 98 -18.10 6.03 -15.12
CA ALA A 98 -18.34 5.88 -13.69
C ALA A 98 -17.04 5.54 -12.93
N ILE A 99 -16.20 4.68 -13.50
CA ILE A 99 -14.92 4.28 -12.93
C ILE A 99 -13.97 5.48 -12.85
N ILE A 100 -13.79 6.22 -13.94
CA ILE A 100 -12.92 7.40 -13.98
C ILE A 100 -13.43 8.48 -13.03
N ALA A 101 -14.74 8.75 -13.03
CA ALA A 101 -15.34 9.68 -12.09
C ALA A 101 -15.11 9.24 -10.62
N GLY A 102 -15.33 7.96 -10.31
CA GLY A 102 -15.11 7.41 -8.98
C GLY A 102 -13.66 7.53 -8.51
N ILE A 103 -12.69 7.20 -9.38
CA ILE A 103 -11.26 7.34 -9.08
C ILE A 103 -10.90 8.81 -8.88
N SER A 104 -11.38 9.71 -9.75
CA SER A 104 -11.10 11.14 -9.66
C SER A 104 -11.63 11.74 -8.36
N VAL A 105 -12.89 11.46 -8.02
CA VAL A 105 -13.50 11.89 -6.75
C VAL A 105 -12.76 11.28 -5.55
N GLY A 106 -12.45 9.99 -5.59
CA GLY A 106 -11.70 9.32 -4.51
C GLY A 106 -10.31 9.93 -4.30
N THR A 107 -9.59 10.26 -5.38
CA THR A 107 -8.29 10.93 -5.31
C THR A 107 -8.43 12.33 -4.72
N LEU A 108 -9.39 13.12 -5.19
CA LEU A 108 -9.65 14.47 -4.64
C LEU A 108 -10.05 14.43 -3.16
N VAL A 109 -10.87 13.47 -2.75
CA VAL A 109 -11.25 13.28 -1.34
C VAL A 109 -10.03 12.87 -0.51
N SER A 110 -9.15 12.02 -1.05
CA SER A 110 -7.90 11.64 -0.37
C SER A 110 -7.00 12.85 -0.14
N LEU A 111 -6.73 13.64 -1.19
CA LEU A 111 -5.91 14.85 -1.10
C LEU A 111 -6.57 15.91 -0.19
N GLY A 112 -7.87 16.15 -0.37
CA GLY A 112 -8.66 17.07 0.46
C GLY A 112 -8.69 16.67 1.95
N SER A 113 -8.78 15.37 2.24
CA SER A 113 -8.71 14.88 3.63
C SER A 113 -7.33 15.08 4.25
N ALA A 114 -6.26 14.91 3.46
CA ALA A 114 -4.91 15.19 3.91
C ALA A 114 -4.71 16.68 4.19
N LEU A 115 -5.22 17.56 3.32
CA LEU A 115 -5.22 19.00 3.52
C LEU A 115 -6.01 19.39 4.78
N ALA A 116 -7.24 18.89 4.92
CA ALA A 116 -8.08 19.18 6.08
C ALA A 116 -7.40 18.76 7.39
N LEU A 117 -6.76 17.59 7.41
CA LEU A 117 -6.00 17.10 8.56
C LEU A 117 -4.78 17.98 8.84
N ALA A 118 -4.06 18.39 7.79
CA ALA A 118 -2.90 19.26 7.92
C ALA A 118 -3.27 20.63 8.53
N LEU A 119 -4.36 21.22 8.07
CA LEU A 119 -4.89 22.48 8.63
C LEU A 119 -5.38 22.31 10.07
N ALA A 120 -6.09 21.24 10.37
CA ALA A 120 -6.63 20.98 11.71
C ALA A 120 -5.53 20.71 12.75
N LEU A 121 -4.43 20.08 12.36
CA LEU A 121 -3.30 19.75 13.23
C LEU A 121 -2.15 20.75 13.14
N HIS A 122 -2.30 21.83 12.35
CA HIS A 122 -1.26 22.85 12.12
C HIS A 122 0.07 22.21 11.68
N LEU A 123 0.02 21.29 10.72
CA LEU A 123 1.21 20.63 10.20
C LEU A 123 2.08 21.63 9.44
N THR A 124 3.40 21.43 9.51
CA THR A 124 4.35 22.20 8.69
C THR A 124 4.23 21.79 7.22
N GLN A 125 4.70 22.65 6.31
CA GLN A 125 4.75 22.37 4.86
C GLN A 125 5.43 21.01 4.57
N GLU A 126 6.56 20.72 5.20
CA GLU A 126 7.28 19.46 5.06
C GLU A 126 6.44 18.25 5.52
N GLN A 127 5.74 18.37 6.66
CA GLN A 127 4.87 17.31 7.17
C GLN A 127 3.66 17.07 6.27
N TYR A 128 3.08 18.14 5.73
CA TYR A 128 1.98 18.05 4.79
C TYR A 128 2.41 17.42 3.47
N ALA A 129 3.52 17.87 2.87
CA ALA A 129 4.09 17.27 1.67
C ALA A 129 4.40 15.77 1.86
N THR A 130 4.81 15.37 3.07
CA THR A 130 5.04 13.97 3.45
C THR A 130 3.74 13.15 3.47
N LEU A 131 2.64 13.74 3.97
CA LEU A 131 1.35 13.06 4.15
C LEU A 131 0.51 13.02 2.87
N LEU A 132 0.65 14.03 2.01
CA LEU A 132 -0.24 14.30 0.90
C LEU A 132 -0.42 13.11 -0.06
N PRO A 133 0.64 12.44 -0.56
CA PRO A 133 0.51 11.34 -1.50
C PRO A 133 0.26 9.96 -0.85
N LYS A 134 -0.31 9.90 0.36
CA LYS A 134 -0.43 8.67 1.18
C LYS A 134 -1.21 7.50 0.58
N SER A 135 -2.06 7.74 -0.43
CA SER A 135 -3.03 6.74 -0.92
C SER A 135 -2.63 6.04 -2.21
N VAL A 136 -1.46 6.35 -2.76
CA VAL A 136 -0.94 5.69 -3.97
C VAL A 136 0.23 4.74 -3.64
N THR A 137 0.84 4.13 -4.65
CA THR A 137 1.92 3.16 -4.42
C THR A 137 3.10 3.81 -3.69
N THR A 138 3.80 3.02 -2.87
CA THR A 138 4.94 3.51 -2.07
C THR A 138 5.99 4.22 -2.92
N ALA A 139 6.33 3.66 -4.11
CA ALA A 139 7.31 4.27 -5.00
C ALA A 139 6.85 5.67 -5.47
N ILE A 140 5.65 5.77 -6.06
CA ILE A 140 5.10 7.05 -6.52
C ILE A 140 4.99 8.05 -5.37
N SER A 141 4.51 7.61 -4.21
CA SER A 141 4.34 8.48 -3.05
C SER A 141 5.67 9.05 -2.54
N MET A 142 6.70 8.22 -2.46
CA MET A 142 8.04 8.64 -1.99
C MET A 142 8.67 9.65 -2.94
N ASP A 143 8.57 9.40 -4.25
CA ASP A 143 9.12 10.30 -5.27
C ASP A 143 8.37 11.64 -5.27
N VAL A 144 7.03 11.62 -5.27
CA VAL A 144 6.21 12.85 -5.21
C VAL A 144 6.47 13.63 -3.92
N ALA A 145 6.55 12.96 -2.76
CA ALA A 145 6.84 13.64 -1.50
C ALA A 145 8.23 14.27 -1.51
N ALA A 146 9.25 13.58 -2.04
CA ALA A 146 10.61 14.12 -2.14
C ALA A 146 10.67 15.37 -3.04
N GLU A 147 9.99 15.34 -4.18
CA GLU A 147 9.89 16.49 -5.10
C GLU A 147 9.19 17.71 -4.47
N LEU A 148 8.25 17.47 -3.56
CA LEU A 148 7.50 18.52 -2.86
C LEU A 148 8.15 18.98 -1.54
N GLY A 149 9.34 18.49 -1.22
CA GLY A 149 10.07 18.85 0.01
C GLY A 149 9.62 18.08 1.26
N GLY A 150 8.91 16.97 1.09
CA GLY A 150 8.55 16.06 2.18
C GLY A 150 9.60 15.00 2.48
N ILE A 151 9.41 14.24 3.56
CA ILE A 151 10.30 13.18 4.03
C ILE A 151 9.91 11.85 3.39
N ALA A 152 10.55 11.47 2.28
CA ALA A 152 10.23 10.27 1.49
C ALA A 152 10.15 8.97 2.33
N ALA A 153 11.09 8.76 3.25
CA ALA A 153 11.11 7.56 4.09
C ALA A 153 9.87 7.49 5.01
N LEU A 154 9.44 8.62 5.56
CA LEU A 154 8.24 8.72 6.39
C LEU A 154 6.98 8.54 5.54
N THR A 155 6.95 9.10 4.34
CA THR A 155 5.88 8.87 3.36
C THR A 155 5.70 7.38 3.08
N GLY A 156 6.80 6.65 2.83
CA GLY A 156 6.75 5.21 2.63
C GLY A 156 6.11 4.45 3.79
N ALA A 157 6.44 4.81 5.03
CA ALA A 157 5.82 4.20 6.22
C ALA A 157 4.32 4.53 6.32
N ILE A 158 3.93 5.77 6.06
CA ILE A 158 2.53 6.22 6.08
C ILE A 158 1.70 5.49 5.01
N VAL A 159 2.25 5.32 3.81
CA VAL A 159 1.61 4.57 2.72
C VAL A 159 1.34 3.12 3.13
N ILE A 160 2.34 2.44 3.70
CA ILE A 160 2.19 1.06 4.17
C ILE A 160 1.08 0.97 5.23
N LEU A 161 1.09 1.87 6.21
CA LEU A 161 0.05 1.92 7.24
C LEU A 161 -1.34 2.20 6.65
N THR A 162 -1.44 3.13 5.70
CA THR A 162 -2.70 3.44 4.99
C THR A 162 -3.23 2.20 4.28
N GLY A 163 -2.35 1.48 3.57
CA GLY A 163 -2.72 0.25 2.88
C GLY A 163 -3.19 -0.86 3.83
N ILE A 164 -2.49 -1.07 4.96
CA ILE A 164 -2.88 -2.06 5.97
C ILE A 164 -4.24 -1.71 6.58
N VAL A 165 -4.45 -0.46 6.99
CA VAL A 165 -5.73 -0.01 7.55
C VAL A 165 -6.85 -0.16 6.52
N GLY A 166 -6.61 0.25 5.28
CA GLY A 166 -7.59 0.09 4.19
C GLY A 166 -7.94 -1.38 3.92
N ASN A 167 -6.94 -2.27 3.89
CA ASN A 167 -7.16 -3.71 3.74
C ASN A 167 -8.02 -4.28 4.88
N LEU A 168 -7.75 -3.89 6.12
CA LEU A 168 -8.50 -4.34 7.30
C LEU A 168 -9.94 -3.84 7.31
N LEU A 169 -10.16 -2.61 6.90
CA LEU A 169 -11.47 -1.95 6.97
C LEU A 169 -12.33 -2.15 5.71
N ALA A 170 -11.77 -2.59 4.59
CA ALA A 170 -12.43 -2.67 3.29
C ALA A 170 -13.82 -3.32 3.36
N GLU A 171 -13.92 -4.54 3.87
CA GLU A 171 -15.21 -5.23 3.98
C GLU A 171 -16.17 -4.57 4.97
N THR A 172 -15.64 -4.09 6.09
CA THR A 172 -16.45 -3.44 7.13
C THR A 172 -17.07 -2.16 6.61
N VAL A 173 -16.29 -1.34 5.90
CA VAL A 173 -16.76 -0.11 5.27
C VAL A 173 -17.79 -0.42 4.19
N CYS A 174 -17.51 -1.38 3.29
CA CYS A 174 -18.46 -1.76 2.25
C CYS A 174 -19.81 -2.24 2.85
N LYS A 175 -19.76 -3.01 3.94
CA LYS A 175 -20.98 -3.48 4.64
C LYS A 175 -21.71 -2.33 5.34
N ALA A 176 -20.99 -1.47 6.07
CA ALA A 176 -21.58 -0.36 6.81
C ALA A 176 -22.27 0.66 5.91
N PHE A 177 -21.71 0.93 4.73
CA PHE A 177 -22.29 1.85 3.75
C PHE A 177 -23.14 1.18 2.66
N HIS A 178 -23.43 -0.11 2.82
CA HIS A 178 -24.25 -0.89 1.88
C HIS A 178 -23.72 -0.85 0.43
N ILE A 179 -22.39 -0.79 0.25
CA ILE A 179 -21.76 -0.82 -1.06
C ILE A 179 -21.75 -2.28 -1.53
N THR A 180 -22.68 -2.63 -2.40
CA THR A 180 -22.85 -4.01 -2.90
C THR A 180 -22.23 -4.22 -4.27
N ASP A 181 -22.18 -3.18 -5.10
CA ASP A 181 -21.63 -3.24 -6.45
C ASP A 181 -20.11 -3.56 -6.45
N PRO A 182 -19.67 -4.61 -7.18
CA PRO A 182 -18.28 -5.04 -7.17
C PRO A 182 -17.33 -4.01 -7.82
N ILE A 183 -17.80 -3.25 -8.82
CA ILE A 183 -16.99 -2.18 -9.45
C ILE A 183 -16.72 -1.08 -8.43
N ALA A 184 -17.77 -0.62 -7.74
CA ALA A 184 -17.65 0.42 -6.73
C ALA A 184 -16.73 0.02 -5.57
N LYS A 185 -16.83 -1.25 -5.10
CA LYS A 185 -15.92 -1.79 -4.09
C LYS A 185 -14.47 -1.75 -4.57
N GLY A 186 -14.20 -2.29 -5.77
CA GLY A 186 -12.87 -2.33 -6.34
C GLY A 186 -12.26 -0.93 -6.49
N VAL A 187 -13.03 0.00 -7.08
CA VAL A 187 -12.60 1.39 -7.27
C VAL A 187 -12.30 2.07 -5.93
N GLY A 188 -13.18 1.95 -4.96
CA GLY A 188 -12.99 2.54 -3.63
C GLY A 188 -11.77 1.99 -2.90
N ILE A 189 -11.56 0.67 -2.93
CA ILE A 189 -10.42 0.01 -2.28
C ILE A 189 -9.11 0.39 -2.96
N GLY A 190 -9.05 0.32 -4.30
CA GLY A 190 -7.83 0.63 -5.05
C GLY A 190 -7.39 2.09 -4.91
N THR A 191 -8.34 3.02 -4.91
CA THR A 191 -8.08 4.46 -4.79
C THR A 191 -7.65 4.86 -3.36
N SER A 192 -8.15 4.16 -2.33
CA SER A 192 -7.86 4.49 -0.93
C SER A 192 -6.68 3.75 -0.33
N ALA A 193 -6.44 2.49 -0.75
CA ALA A 193 -5.53 1.56 -0.09
C ALA A 193 -4.53 0.87 -1.04
N HIS A 194 -4.40 1.37 -2.25
CA HIS A 194 -3.42 0.97 -3.27
C HIS A 194 -3.22 -0.55 -3.39
N ALA A 195 -1.98 -1.04 -3.63
CA ALA A 195 -1.68 -2.46 -3.84
C ALA A 195 -2.01 -3.35 -2.64
N VAL A 196 -1.85 -2.86 -1.41
CA VAL A 196 -2.18 -3.62 -0.19
C VAL A 196 -3.69 -3.82 -0.08
N GLY A 197 -4.50 -2.81 -0.42
CA GLY A 197 -5.96 -2.94 -0.52
C GLY A 197 -6.38 -3.85 -1.66
N THR A 198 -5.68 -3.81 -2.80
CA THR A 198 -5.98 -4.66 -3.95
C THR A 198 -5.84 -6.15 -3.63
N SER A 199 -4.91 -6.54 -2.77
CA SER A 199 -4.81 -7.93 -2.31
C SER A 199 -6.09 -8.39 -1.58
N LYS A 200 -6.75 -7.46 -0.88
CA LYS A 200 -8.06 -7.72 -0.26
C LYS A 200 -9.19 -7.72 -1.29
N ALA A 201 -9.18 -6.80 -2.24
CA ALA A 201 -10.16 -6.76 -3.32
C ALA A 201 -10.16 -8.05 -4.15
N LEU A 202 -8.99 -8.62 -4.45
CA LEU A 202 -8.84 -9.92 -5.12
C LEU A 202 -9.46 -11.09 -4.32
N GLN A 203 -9.39 -11.04 -2.98
CA GLN A 203 -10.05 -12.02 -2.12
C GLN A 203 -11.58 -11.86 -2.08
N MET A 204 -12.09 -10.65 -2.32
CA MET A 204 -13.52 -10.34 -2.36
C MET A 204 -14.14 -10.78 -3.68
N GLY A 205 -13.42 -10.67 -4.80
CA GLY A 205 -13.84 -11.13 -6.10
C GLY A 205 -12.93 -10.67 -7.24
N GLU A 206 -13.07 -11.32 -8.40
CA GLU A 206 -12.27 -11.02 -9.59
C GLU A 206 -12.53 -9.61 -10.12
N VAL A 207 -13.79 -9.16 -10.09
CA VAL A 207 -14.18 -7.83 -10.56
C VAL A 207 -13.64 -6.78 -9.62
N GLU A 208 -13.80 -6.97 -8.31
CA GLU A 208 -13.24 -6.09 -7.28
C GLU A 208 -11.72 -5.95 -7.44
N GLY A 209 -11.02 -7.07 -7.65
CA GLY A 209 -9.57 -7.10 -7.85
C GLY A 209 -9.14 -6.35 -9.10
N ALA A 210 -9.80 -6.60 -10.25
CA ALA A 210 -9.51 -5.95 -11.52
C ALA A 210 -9.72 -4.43 -11.46
N MET A 211 -10.85 -3.99 -10.90
CA MET A 211 -11.17 -2.57 -10.76
C MET A 211 -10.23 -1.86 -9.76
N SER A 212 -9.85 -2.54 -8.70
CA SER A 212 -8.87 -2.04 -7.74
C SER A 212 -7.48 -1.86 -8.39
N GLY A 213 -7.02 -2.84 -9.17
CA GLY A 213 -5.77 -2.75 -9.92
C GLY A 213 -5.72 -1.56 -10.90
N LEU A 214 -6.81 -1.34 -11.65
CA LEU A 214 -6.93 -0.16 -12.52
C LEU A 214 -6.85 1.14 -11.72
N SER A 215 -7.56 1.17 -10.59
CA SER A 215 -7.66 2.38 -9.77
C SER A 215 -6.30 2.82 -9.23
N ILE A 216 -5.41 1.87 -8.90
CA ILE A 216 -4.04 2.19 -8.50
C ILE A 216 -3.31 3.01 -9.56
N ALA A 217 -3.37 2.55 -10.82
CA ALA A 217 -2.65 3.20 -11.91
C ALA A 217 -3.18 4.62 -12.17
N VAL A 218 -4.51 4.75 -12.29
CA VAL A 218 -5.15 6.04 -12.59
C VAL A 218 -5.01 7.01 -11.40
N ALA A 219 -5.25 6.56 -10.17
CA ALA A 219 -5.07 7.37 -8.97
C ALA A 219 -3.60 7.81 -8.80
N GLY A 220 -2.64 6.94 -9.15
CA GLY A 220 -1.22 7.29 -9.13
C GLY A 220 -0.89 8.47 -10.02
N VAL A 221 -1.35 8.44 -11.29
CA VAL A 221 -1.17 9.54 -12.23
C VAL A 221 -1.88 10.82 -11.75
N LEU A 222 -3.14 10.71 -11.33
CA LEU A 222 -3.90 11.86 -10.83
C LEU A 222 -3.24 12.48 -9.59
N THR A 223 -2.76 11.67 -8.66
CA THR A 223 -2.07 12.15 -7.46
C THR A 223 -0.78 12.88 -7.83
N ALA A 224 0.04 12.32 -8.72
CA ALA A 224 1.27 12.96 -9.15
C ALA A 224 1.03 14.34 -9.80
N VAL A 225 -0.05 14.48 -10.58
CA VAL A 225 -0.44 15.74 -11.24
C VAL A 225 -1.06 16.74 -10.24
N LEU A 226 -1.86 16.27 -9.29
CA LEU A 226 -2.61 17.13 -8.38
C LEU A 226 -1.82 17.54 -7.12
N CYS A 227 -0.89 16.72 -6.63
CA CYS A 227 -0.12 17.02 -5.43
C CYS A 227 0.63 18.37 -5.49
N PRO A 228 1.28 18.77 -6.62
CA PRO A 228 1.91 20.08 -6.72
C PRO A 228 0.92 21.26 -6.58
N VAL A 229 -0.35 21.05 -6.95
CA VAL A 229 -1.39 22.07 -6.75
C VAL A 229 -1.83 22.13 -5.29
N PHE A 230 -2.07 20.95 -4.69
CA PHE A 230 -2.57 20.84 -3.32
C PHE A 230 -1.54 21.27 -2.27
N VAL A 231 -0.25 21.03 -2.50
CA VAL A 231 0.81 21.37 -1.54
C VAL A 231 0.89 22.88 -1.27
N ASN A 232 0.52 23.70 -2.25
CA ASN A 232 0.53 25.16 -2.14
C ASN A 232 -0.75 25.75 -1.49
N LEU A 233 -1.68 24.91 -1.01
CA LEU A 233 -2.92 25.37 -0.39
C LEU A 233 -2.81 25.59 1.13
N ILE A 234 -1.65 25.27 1.72
CA ILE A 234 -1.44 25.39 3.17
C ILE A 234 -0.70 26.68 3.56
N ASP A 235 -0.23 27.46 2.58
CA ASP A 235 0.47 28.75 2.77
C ASP A 235 -0.45 29.86 3.30
#